data_6c71521db78ef94853fa3a61df2b7a99
#
_entry.id   6c71521db78ef94853fa3a61df2b7a99
#
_cell.length_a   1.000
_cell.length_b   1.000
_cell.length_c   1.000
_cell.angle_alpha   90.00
_cell.angle_beta   90.00
_cell.angle_gamma   90.00
#
_symmetry.space_group_name_H-M   'P 1'
#
loop_
_entity.id
_entity.type
_entity.pdbx_description
1 polymer ?
#
loop_
_entity_poly.entity_id
_entity_poly.type
_entity_poly.pdbx_seq_one_letter_code
_entity_poly.pdbx_strand_id
1 'polypeptide(L)'
;MTLAFLSCMDDKGSYDYTKLDEPVWKLREGSNTIWVECRAGEMAKFKSTPFFTWQGDSAARAAGVRYEWKVNGVVLSEEADFEIETEKLMNLIKLSEYPKTGVNGTFGIIEKETGIAYMVRAFVQISPTNTHGDWIVLSEKGGNSKLSYIKSSRNQETSKMDFKLSDDIYFNTYGADIPGKPLSMGMGNNLTNIGVLGAVSVMTDQVAYEFNCESMLKVGELQEDFSPVPSGFKPVTRIDAYASMTTSGVQSFIAMEDGKIYRRMMSMNNLGGNFVSTPLVADEKGYKVTSFGQPQIGFSCIPCYDEKNNRMLTIVFYQSGDVMSTPWGGNFPVGTQYQLSKLVPAKITPGVSMEGMCPAWQFPDGVKFIYASYAGFASAGFFGPYYSLMNVFYNGADGKTRWGIYAVNNNDGLLAKVSGVQDEEFPGRSLDENSVILTAGASSYSVNPKNNYILYANGHEIRYVKKNEMSDHPFITLNSGDKVTYMNYTVYRDYEYLVVGTGQGKLLFYDAKTMKENPELLKEFDLGASIVSVKEVDAFSSSGDRY
;
A
#
# COMPACT_ATOMS: atom_id res chain seq x y z
N MET A 1 -4.99 -46.69 -67.20
CA MET A 1 -4.07 -45.75 -66.55
C MET A 1 -4.10 -46.07 -65.07
N THR A 2 -3.17 -46.89 -64.58
CA THR A 2 -3.17 -47.50 -63.26
C THR A 2 -2.20 -46.70 -62.40
N LEU A 3 -2.72 -45.94 -61.44
CA LEU A 3 -1.91 -45.20 -60.44
C LEU A 3 -1.47 -46.22 -59.39
N ALA A 4 -0.19 -46.49 -59.33
CA ALA A 4 0.42 -47.21 -58.23
C ALA A 4 0.62 -46.25 -57.04
N PHE A 5 -0.08 -46.51 -55.93
CA PHE A 5 0.24 -45.91 -54.65
C PHE A 5 1.49 -46.57 -54.09
N LEU A 6 2.58 -45.83 -54.06
CA LEU A 6 3.75 -46.21 -53.27
C LEU A 6 3.38 -46.04 -51.80
N SER A 7 3.20 -47.15 -51.11
CA SER A 7 3.13 -47.28 -49.70
C SER A 7 4.43 -46.70 -49.09
N CYS A 8 4.33 -45.70 -48.24
CA CYS A 8 5.42 -45.37 -47.36
C CYS A 8 5.76 -46.58 -46.51
N MET A 9 7.00 -47.00 -46.59
CA MET A 9 7.54 -48.03 -45.71
C MET A 9 7.43 -47.54 -44.29
N ASP A 10 6.75 -48.30 -43.45
CA ASP A 10 6.83 -48.12 -41.99
C ASP A 10 8.30 -48.22 -41.59
N ASP A 11 8.91 -47.11 -41.31
CA ASP A 11 10.20 -47.04 -40.65
C ASP A 11 10.03 -47.57 -39.21
N LYS A 12 10.22 -48.88 -39.04
CA LYS A 12 10.35 -49.52 -37.74
C LYS A 12 11.76 -49.30 -37.22
N GLY A 13 12.21 -48.04 -37.20
CA GLY A 13 13.41 -47.65 -36.47
C GLY A 13 13.22 -47.99 -35.01
N SER A 14 13.97 -48.95 -34.50
CA SER A 14 14.15 -49.13 -33.06
C SER A 14 14.93 -47.92 -32.53
N TYR A 15 14.22 -46.85 -32.30
CA TYR A 15 14.81 -45.75 -31.56
C TYR A 15 14.92 -46.19 -30.11
N ASP A 16 16.13 -46.52 -29.68
CA ASP A 16 16.47 -46.65 -28.28
C ASP A 16 16.33 -45.24 -27.66
N TYR A 17 15.13 -44.92 -27.23
CA TYR A 17 14.90 -43.70 -26.48
C TYR A 17 15.60 -43.84 -25.13
N THR A 18 16.84 -43.37 -25.08
CA THR A 18 17.52 -43.19 -23.79
C THR A 18 16.65 -42.28 -22.94
N LYS A 19 16.08 -42.83 -21.89
CA LYS A 19 15.27 -42.05 -20.96
C LYS A 19 16.16 -40.96 -20.37
N LEU A 20 15.93 -39.71 -20.75
CA LEU A 20 16.64 -38.57 -20.20
C LEU A 20 16.26 -38.45 -18.74
N ASP A 21 17.25 -38.48 -17.86
CA ASP A 21 17.05 -38.24 -16.45
C ASP A 21 17.01 -36.72 -16.21
N GLU A 22 15.86 -36.13 -16.45
CA GLU A 22 15.63 -34.71 -16.34
C GLU A 22 15.68 -34.27 -14.86
N PRO A 23 16.15 -33.03 -14.55
CA PRO A 23 16.02 -32.48 -13.22
C PRO A 23 14.53 -32.24 -12.90
N VAL A 24 14.13 -32.60 -11.68
CA VAL A 24 12.79 -32.32 -11.18
C VAL A 24 12.78 -30.93 -10.57
N TRP A 25 12.09 -29.98 -11.21
CA TRP A 25 11.98 -28.61 -10.74
C TRP A 25 11.01 -28.51 -9.58
N LYS A 26 11.43 -27.80 -8.55
CA LYS A 26 10.66 -27.49 -7.32
C LYS A 26 10.28 -26.02 -7.28
N LEU A 27 9.86 -25.49 -8.40
CA LEU A 27 9.37 -24.13 -8.50
C LEU A 27 7.95 -24.05 -7.94
N ARG A 28 7.52 -22.85 -7.59
CA ARG A 28 6.15 -22.59 -7.15
C ARG A 28 5.15 -23.09 -8.20
N GLU A 29 4.03 -23.64 -7.75
CA GLU A 29 2.96 -24.12 -8.63
C GLU A 29 2.52 -23.01 -9.61
N GLY A 30 2.53 -23.34 -10.91
CA GLY A 30 2.22 -22.39 -11.99
C GLY A 30 3.34 -21.42 -12.36
N SER A 31 4.52 -21.49 -11.72
CA SER A 31 5.69 -20.66 -12.05
C SER A 31 6.81 -21.50 -12.64
N ASN A 32 7.50 -20.94 -13.63
CA ASN A 32 8.74 -21.50 -14.20
C ASN A 32 9.93 -20.54 -14.01
N THR A 33 9.90 -19.73 -12.95
CA THR A 33 10.84 -18.60 -12.76
C THR A 33 11.51 -18.67 -11.39
N ILE A 34 12.84 -18.55 -11.39
CA ILE A 34 13.63 -18.29 -10.19
C ILE A 34 13.73 -16.77 -10.01
N TRP A 35 13.35 -16.28 -8.84
CA TRP A 35 13.41 -14.86 -8.49
C TRP A 35 14.69 -14.57 -7.73
N VAL A 36 15.45 -13.56 -8.17
CA VAL A 36 16.63 -13.04 -7.48
C VAL A 36 16.37 -11.59 -7.13
N GLU A 37 16.41 -11.26 -5.85
CA GLU A 37 16.27 -9.90 -5.36
C GLU A 37 17.59 -9.43 -4.78
N CYS A 38 18.02 -8.24 -5.18
CA CYS A 38 19.24 -7.63 -4.68
C CYS A 38 19.09 -6.12 -4.60
N ARG A 39 19.87 -5.52 -3.72
CA ARG A 39 19.84 -4.09 -3.44
C ARG A 39 21.25 -3.50 -3.49
N ALA A 40 21.32 -2.22 -3.80
CA ALA A 40 22.56 -1.45 -3.71
C ALA A 40 23.22 -1.64 -2.34
N GLY A 41 24.53 -1.85 -2.35
CA GLY A 41 25.34 -2.10 -1.16
C GLY A 41 25.20 -3.51 -0.57
N GLU A 42 24.50 -4.43 -1.23
CA GLU A 42 24.32 -5.81 -0.78
C GLU A 42 24.84 -6.81 -1.83
N MET A 43 25.02 -8.06 -1.39
CA MET A 43 25.36 -9.16 -2.30
C MET A 43 24.09 -9.70 -2.98
N ALA A 44 24.07 -9.73 -4.29
CA ALA A 44 23.09 -10.47 -5.07
C ALA A 44 23.36 -11.97 -4.94
N LYS A 45 22.40 -12.74 -4.45
CA LYS A 45 22.52 -14.17 -4.20
C LYS A 45 21.76 -14.96 -5.26
N PHE A 46 22.47 -15.61 -6.13
CA PHE A 46 21.92 -16.52 -7.14
C PHE A 46 21.94 -17.93 -6.58
N LYS A 47 20.78 -18.45 -6.23
CA LYS A 47 20.60 -19.77 -5.65
C LYS A 47 19.69 -20.59 -6.57
N SER A 48 20.18 -21.72 -7.05
CA SER A 48 19.39 -22.67 -7.86
C SER A 48 19.19 -24.01 -7.17
N THR A 49 20.11 -24.41 -6.30
CA THR A 49 20.08 -25.71 -5.62
C THR A 49 18.79 -26.02 -4.86
N PRO A 50 18.06 -25.04 -4.26
CA PRO A 50 16.78 -25.32 -3.63
C PRO A 50 15.64 -25.63 -4.64
N PHE A 51 15.80 -25.24 -5.91
CA PHE A 51 14.73 -25.26 -6.89
C PHE A 51 14.72 -26.46 -7.82
N PHE A 52 15.64 -27.41 -7.64
CA PHE A 52 15.61 -28.66 -8.38
C PHE A 52 16.17 -29.85 -7.59
N THR A 53 15.84 -31.05 -8.03
CA THR A 53 16.45 -32.30 -7.52
C THR A 53 16.68 -33.24 -8.69
N TRP A 54 17.64 -34.14 -8.52
CA TRP A 54 17.89 -35.20 -9.45
C TRP A 54 17.06 -36.45 -9.11
N GLN A 55 16.68 -37.21 -10.15
CA GLN A 55 16.21 -38.57 -9.96
C GLN A 55 17.46 -39.50 -9.95
N GLY A 56 17.60 -40.33 -8.92
CA GLY A 56 18.74 -41.27 -8.81
C GLY A 56 19.98 -40.68 -8.13
N ASP A 57 21.18 -41.06 -8.59
CA ASP A 57 22.45 -40.61 -7.98
C ASP A 57 22.74 -39.15 -8.31
N SER A 58 22.46 -38.28 -7.33
CA SER A 58 22.61 -36.83 -7.49
C SER A 58 24.07 -36.40 -7.65
N ALA A 59 25.05 -37.13 -7.06
CA ALA A 59 26.46 -36.78 -7.16
C ALA A 59 27.03 -37.09 -8.56
N ALA A 60 26.70 -38.24 -9.10
CA ALA A 60 27.11 -38.60 -10.46
C ALA A 60 26.48 -37.66 -11.50
N ARG A 61 25.22 -37.27 -11.29
CA ARG A 61 24.54 -36.33 -12.17
C ARG A 61 25.15 -34.92 -12.10
N ALA A 62 25.43 -34.41 -10.94
CA ALA A 62 26.07 -33.11 -10.76
C ALA A 62 27.46 -33.03 -11.42
N ALA A 63 28.22 -34.14 -11.44
CA ALA A 63 29.51 -34.21 -12.13
C ALA A 63 29.37 -34.15 -13.66
N GLY A 64 28.28 -34.68 -14.21
CA GLY A 64 27.99 -34.76 -15.66
C GLY A 64 27.43 -33.48 -16.28
N VAL A 65 27.14 -32.47 -15.50
CA VAL A 65 26.55 -31.22 -15.99
C VAL A 65 27.43 -29.99 -15.72
N ARG A 66 27.17 -28.92 -16.42
CA ARG A 66 27.58 -27.54 -16.05
C ARG A 66 26.34 -26.70 -15.84
N TYR A 67 26.45 -25.70 -15.05
CA TYR A 67 25.37 -24.72 -14.82
C TYR A 67 25.64 -23.45 -15.62
N GLU A 68 24.61 -22.66 -15.85
CA GLU A 68 24.75 -21.38 -16.52
C GLU A 68 23.68 -20.39 -16.01
N TRP A 69 24.13 -19.35 -15.35
CA TRP A 69 23.31 -18.18 -15.08
C TRP A 69 23.57 -17.13 -16.15
N LYS A 70 22.50 -16.73 -16.84
CA LYS A 70 22.56 -15.71 -17.88
C LYS A 70 21.52 -14.64 -17.60
N VAL A 71 21.94 -13.37 -17.50
CA VAL A 71 21.08 -12.21 -17.20
C VAL A 71 21.36 -11.12 -18.24
N ASN A 72 20.31 -10.53 -18.78
CA ASN A 72 20.41 -9.54 -19.86
C ASN A 72 21.35 -9.96 -21.01
N GLY A 73 21.35 -11.24 -21.36
CA GLY A 73 22.20 -11.80 -22.40
C GLY A 73 23.66 -12.06 -21.98
N VAL A 74 24.07 -11.72 -20.75
CA VAL A 74 25.43 -11.92 -20.23
C VAL A 74 25.47 -13.15 -19.34
N VAL A 75 26.43 -14.06 -19.58
CA VAL A 75 26.71 -15.18 -18.68
C VAL A 75 27.44 -14.66 -17.46
N LEU A 76 26.86 -14.86 -16.29
CA LEU A 76 27.38 -14.39 -15.01
C LEU A 76 28.22 -15.43 -14.28
N SER A 77 27.80 -16.70 -14.33
CA SER A 77 28.46 -17.78 -13.61
C SER A 77 28.11 -19.13 -14.25
N GLU A 78 29.02 -20.08 -14.12
CA GLU A 78 28.83 -21.51 -14.44
C GLU A 78 28.65 -22.39 -13.18
N GLU A 79 28.45 -21.76 -12.02
CA GLU A 79 28.15 -22.43 -10.76
C GLU A 79 26.65 -22.50 -10.50
N ALA A 80 26.19 -23.53 -9.79
CA ALA A 80 24.78 -23.67 -9.42
C ALA A 80 24.33 -22.51 -8.52
N ASP A 81 25.14 -22.19 -7.53
CA ASP A 81 24.92 -21.08 -6.58
C ASP A 81 26.14 -20.18 -6.57
N PHE A 82 25.93 -18.86 -6.60
CA PHE A 82 27.00 -17.86 -6.46
C PHE A 82 26.46 -16.55 -5.89
N GLU A 83 27.38 -15.70 -5.45
CA GLU A 83 27.07 -14.37 -4.92
C GLU A 83 27.95 -13.34 -5.63
N ILE A 84 27.39 -12.15 -5.86
CA ILE A 84 28.08 -11.03 -6.51
C ILE A 84 27.59 -9.71 -5.93
N GLU A 85 28.47 -8.72 -5.76
CA GLU A 85 28.07 -7.37 -5.37
C GLU A 85 27.06 -6.79 -6.37
N THR A 86 25.99 -6.16 -5.88
CA THR A 86 24.91 -5.65 -6.74
C THR A 86 25.43 -4.64 -7.76
N GLU A 87 26.34 -3.75 -7.40
CA GLU A 87 26.95 -2.75 -8.29
C GLU A 87 27.81 -3.42 -9.37
N LYS A 88 28.53 -4.48 -9.01
CA LYS A 88 29.32 -5.26 -9.95
C LYS A 88 28.42 -6.03 -10.93
N LEU A 89 27.32 -6.57 -10.44
CA LEU A 89 26.29 -7.18 -11.29
C LEU A 89 25.75 -6.18 -12.31
N MET A 90 25.32 -4.98 -11.86
CA MET A 90 24.82 -3.93 -12.75
C MET A 90 25.82 -3.57 -13.84
N ASN A 91 27.08 -3.40 -13.48
CA ASN A 91 28.16 -3.11 -14.43
C ASN A 91 28.33 -4.24 -15.47
N LEU A 92 28.32 -5.50 -15.04
CA LEU A 92 28.46 -6.66 -15.93
C LEU A 92 27.30 -6.75 -16.94
N ILE A 93 26.07 -6.53 -16.48
CA ILE A 93 24.88 -6.58 -17.36
C ILE A 93 24.58 -5.23 -18.02
N LYS A 94 25.51 -4.25 -17.91
CA LYS A 94 25.48 -2.94 -18.58
C LYS A 94 24.27 -2.09 -18.23
N LEU A 95 23.90 -2.05 -16.97
CA LEU A 95 22.88 -1.13 -16.45
C LEU A 95 23.58 0.12 -15.87
N SER A 96 23.17 1.29 -16.34
CA SER A 96 23.62 2.59 -15.83
C SER A 96 22.73 3.15 -14.72
N GLU A 97 21.56 2.61 -14.56
CA GLU A 97 20.57 3.01 -13.55
C GLU A 97 19.77 1.78 -13.06
N TYR A 98 19.12 1.91 -11.92
CA TYR A 98 18.27 0.83 -11.38
C TYR A 98 17.07 0.60 -12.30
N PRO A 99 16.85 -0.65 -12.75
CA PRO A 99 15.76 -0.96 -13.66
C PRO A 99 14.41 -0.79 -12.95
N LYS A 100 13.46 -0.12 -13.60
CA LYS A 100 12.09 0.04 -13.08
C LYS A 100 11.35 -1.30 -12.95
N THR A 101 11.65 -2.20 -13.86
CA THR A 101 11.19 -3.60 -13.86
C THR A 101 12.39 -4.50 -13.73
N GLY A 102 12.22 -5.69 -13.16
CA GLY A 102 13.33 -6.62 -13.05
C GLY A 102 13.91 -7.01 -14.41
N VAL A 103 15.11 -7.53 -14.40
CA VAL A 103 15.88 -7.94 -15.58
C VAL A 103 15.64 -9.42 -15.86
N ASN A 104 15.30 -9.75 -17.10
CA ASN A 104 15.11 -11.14 -17.52
C ASN A 104 16.44 -11.87 -17.63
N GLY A 105 16.43 -13.13 -17.23
CA GLY A 105 17.53 -14.04 -17.34
C GLY A 105 17.06 -15.50 -17.47
N THR A 106 18.01 -16.39 -17.44
CA THR A 106 17.80 -17.85 -17.43
C THR A 106 18.80 -18.51 -16.50
N PHE A 107 18.37 -19.60 -15.90
CA PHE A 107 19.26 -20.59 -15.31
C PHE A 107 19.17 -21.89 -16.12
N GLY A 108 20.31 -22.43 -16.49
CA GLY A 108 20.42 -23.64 -17.28
C GLY A 108 21.26 -24.71 -16.59
N ILE A 109 20.81 -25.94 -16.69
CA ILE A 109 21.56 -27.16 -16.37
C ILE A 109 21.88 -27.83 -17.71
N ILE A 110 23.15 -27.91 -18.07
CA ILE A 110 23.61 -28.33 -19.40
C ILE A 110 24.45 -29.58 -19.26
N GLU A 111 24.03 -30.68 -19.90
CA GLU A 111 24.78 -31.93 -19.94
C GLU A 111 26.08 -31.73 -20.73
N LYS A 112 27.21 -32.15 -20.15
CA LYS A 112 28.53 -31.96 -20.76
C LYS A 112 28.74 -32.79 -22.01
N GLU A 113 28.18 -34.02 -22.05
CA GLU A 113 28.36 -34.97 -23.16
C GLU A 113 27.42 -34.67 -24.32
N THR A 114 26.17 -34.40 -24.04
CA THR A 114 25.11 -34.26 -25.06
C THR A 114 24.84 -32.82 -25.46
N GLY A 115 25.18 -31.87 -24.59
CA GLY A 115 24.82 -30.46 -24.77
C GLY A 115 23.33 -30.16 -24.50
N ILE A 116 22.56 -31.15 -24.05
CA ILE A 116 21.14 -30.93 -23.71
C ILE A 116 21.04 -29.96 -22.55
N ALA A 117 20.18 -28.94 -22.70
CA ALA A 117 19.99 -27.89 -21.72
C ALA A 117 18.57 -27.89 -21.13
N TYR A 118 18.48 -27.99 -19.82
CA TYR A 118 17.24 -27.85 -19.06
C TYR A 118 17.19 -26.42 -18.50
N MET A 119 16.27 -25.61 -19.01
CA MET A 119 16.26 -24.17 -18.77
C MET A 119 15.03 -23.74 -17.98
N VAL A 120 15.23 -22.84 -17.02
CA VAL A 120 14.16 -22.09 -16.37
C VAL A 120 14.43 -20.60 -16.49
N ARG A 121 13.37 -19.82 -16.39
CA ARG A 121 13.51 -18.36 -16.38
C ARG A 121 14.14 -17.93 -15.06
N ALA A 122 14.96 -16.88 -15.14
CA ALA A 122 15.39 -16.12 -13.98
C ALA A 122 14.86 -14.69 -14.11
N PHE A 123 14.43 -14.11 -13.01
CA PHE A 123 14.01 -12.71 -12.97
C PHE A 123 14.76 -12.02 -11.85
N VAL A 124 15.58 -11.03 -12.21
CA VAL A 124 16.47 -10.36 -11.28
C VAL A 124 15.92 -8.97 -10.98
N GLN A 125 15.42 -8.77 -9.77
CA GLN A 125 14.97 -7.48 -9.28
C GLN A 125 16.15 -6.77 -8.64
N ILE A 126 16.59 -5.66 -9.24
CA ILE A 126 17.67 -4.83 -8.71
C ILE A 126 17.08 -3.53 -8.23
N SER A 127 17.30 -3.21 -6.97
CA SER A 127 16.67 -2.06 -6.32
C SER A 127 17.73 -1.14 -5.67
N PRO A 128 17.44 0.14 -5.49
CA PRO A 128 18.25 1.02 -4.65
C PRO A 128 18.27 0.51 -3.18
N THR A 129 19.04 1.19 -2.33
CA THR A 129 19.23 0.79 -0.92
C THR A 129 17.92 0.64 -0.16
N ASN A 130 16.99 1.55 -0.38
CA ASN A 130 15.64 1.51 0.16
C ASN A 130 14.66 1.37 -0.99
N THR A 131 13.61 0.61 -0.83
CA THR A 131 12.73 0.25 -1.94
C THR A 131 11.30 -0.02 -1.48
N HIS A 132 10.42 -0.10 -2.46
CA HIS A 132 9.04 -0.53 -2.33
C HIS A 132 8.90 -1.83 -1.51
N GLY A 133 7.93 -1.85 -0.60
CA GLY A 133 7.68 -2.95 0.33
C GLY A 133 8.48 -2.89 1.63
N ASP A 134 9.39 -1.92 1.77
CA ASP A 134 10.02 -1.61 3.04
C ASP A 134 9.08 -0.78 3.93
N TRP A 135 9.47 -0.54 5.18
CA TRP A 135 8.62 0.12 6.16
C TRP A 135 9.37 1.21 6.90
N ILE A 136 8.69 2.32 7.13
CA ILE A 136 9.17 3.42 7.98
C ILE A 136 8.32 3.44 9.22
N VAL A 137 8.95 3.56 10.37
CA VAL A 137 8.31 3.54 11.69
C VAL A 137 8.62 4.82 12.42
N LEU A 138 7.58 5.53 12.82
CA LEU A 138 7.65 6.71 13.68
C LEU A 138 7.21 6.30 15.08
N SER A 139 8.05 6.58 16.06
CA SER A 139 7.81 6.24 17.47
C SER A 139 8.19 7.37 18.41
N GLU A 140 7.64 7.35 19.63
CA GLU A 140 7.91 8.33 20.68
C GLU A 140 8.82 7.75 21.75
N LYS A 141 9.88 8.47 22.09
CA LYS A 141 10.79 8.15 23.18
C LYS A 141 11.18 9.40 23.95
N GLY A 142 10.76 9.46 25.21
CA GLY A 142 11.16 10.55 26.10
C GLY A 142 10.72 11.95 25.66
N GLY A 143 9.61 12.07 24.96
CA GLY A 143 9.08 13.34 24.45
C GLY A 143 9.66 13.81 23.12
N ASN A 144 10.54 13.00 22.51
CA ASN A 144 11.08 13.20 21.17
C ASN A 144 10.59 12.12 20.20
N SER A 145 10.81 12.37 18.92
CA SER A 145 10.45 11.43 17.86
C SER A 145 11.65 10.64 17.39
N LYS A 146 11.45 9.36 17.19
CA LYS A 146 12.42 8.39 16.70
C LYS A 146 11.94 7.84 15.36
N LEU A 147 12.84 7.72 14.40
CA LEU A 147 12.55 7.21 13.06
C LEU A 147 13.38 5.94 12.81
N SER A 148 12.70 4.85 12.50
CA SER A 148 13.33 3.57 12.19
C SER A 148 12.90 3.07 10.81
N TYR A 149 13.73 2.22 10.19
CA TYR A 149 13.50 1.68 8.87
C TYR A 149 13.58 0.16 8.90
N ILE A 150 12.64 -0.52 8.23
CA ILE A 150 12.63 -1.97 8.14
C ILE A 150 12.70 -2.35 6.67
N LYS A 151 13.79 -3.01 6.30
CA LYS A 151 13.92 -3.63 4.98
C LYS A 151 13.20 -4.95 4.95
N SER A 152 12.44 -5.18 3.90
CA SER A 152 11.82 -6.47 3.62
C SER A 152 12.46 -7.10 2.39
N SER A 153 12.70 -8.39 2.43
CA SER A 153 13.22 -9.16 1.29
C SER A 153 12.64 -10.56 1.29
N ARG A 154 12.46 -11.13 0.10
CA ARG A 154 12.01 -12.51 -0.01
C ARG A 154 13.18 -13.46 0.18
N ASN A 155 13.05 -14.37 1.14
CA ASN A 155 13.95 -15.49 1.27
C ASN A 155 13.69 -16.50 0.14
N GLN A 156 14.68 -16.71 -0.71
CA GLN A 156 14.55 -17.55 -1.91
C GLN A 156 14.38 -19.04 -1.56
N GLU A 157 14.95 -19.49 -0.46
CA GLU A 157 14.92 -20.91 -0.05
C GLU A 157 13.57 -21.27 0.60
N THR A 158 13.10 -20.40 1.50
CA THR A 158 11.88 -20.67 2.28
C THR A 158 10.62 -20.08 1.64
N SER A 159 10.77 -19.22 0.63
CA SER A 159 9.70 -18.39 0.06
C SER A 159 8.96 -17.51 1.10
N LYS A 160 9.53 -17.31 2.28
CA LYS A 160 9.02 -16.42 3.32
C LYS A 160 9.66 -15.04 3.19
N MET A 161 9.04 -14.04 3.83
CA MET A 161 9.63 -12.70 3.93
C MET A 161 10.58 -12.64 5.11
N ASP A 162 11.76 -12.08 4.86
CA ASP A 162 12.72 -11.67 5.88
C ASP A 162 12.61 -10.17 6.13
N PHE A 163 12.73 -9.78 7.38
CA PHE A 163 12.67 -8.38 7.79
C PHE A 163 13.93 -8.00 8.57
N LYS A 164 14.53 -6.86 8.22
CA LYS A 164 15.74 -6.35 8.87
C LYS A 164 15.52 -4.92 9.36
N LEU A 165 15.65 -4.70 10.65
CA LEU A 165 15.52 -3.41 11.30
C LEU A 165 16.82 -2.60 11.18
N SER A 166 16.69 -1.34 10.76
CA SER A 166 17.65 -0.26 10.97
C SER A 166 17.03 0.71 11.96
N ASP A 167 17.41 0.57 13.21
CA ASP A 167 16.82 1.34 14.30
C ASP A 167 17.40 2.74 14.37
N ASP A 168 16.57 3.71 14.77
CA ASP A 168 16.93 5.11 15.02
C ASP A 168 17.81 5.76 13.95
N ILE A 169 17.37 5.66 12.69
CA ILE A 169 18.14 6.11 11.53
C ILE A 169 18.44 7.62 11.56
N TYR A 170 17.54 8.42 12.15
CA TYR A 170 17.77 9.86 12.26
C TYR A 170 18.87 10.18 13.26
N PHE A 171 18.83 9.60 14.46
CA PHE A 171 19.88 9.78 15.46
C PHE A 171 21.23 9.29 14.95
N ASN A 172 21.27 8.13 14.29
CA ASN A 172 22.50 7.59 13.73
C ASN A 172 23.10 8.46 12.63
N THR A 173 22.26 9.23 11.94
CA THR A 173 22.70 10.12 10.84
C THR A 173 23.10 11.51 11.35
N TYR A 174 22.34 12.08 12.27
CA TYR A 174 22.46 13.48 12.69
C TYR A 174 22.98 13.69 14.13
N GLY A 175 23.08 12.62 14.92
CA GLY A 175 23.57 12.68 16.30
C GLY A 175 22.56 13.30 17.30
N ALA A 176 21.31 13.47 16.89
CA ALA A 176 20.24 14.04 17.72
C ALA A 176 18.90 13.41 17.37
N ASP A 177 17.96 13.40 18.32
CA ASP A 177 16.58 12.99 18.09
C ASP A 177 15.83 14.03 17.25
N ILE A 178 14.75 13.62 16.56
CA ILE A 178 13.81 14.57 15.95
C ILE A 178 13.07 15.27 17.09
N PRO A 179 13.11 16.63 17.17
CA PRO A 179 12.49 17.37 18.27
C PRO A 179 10.97 17.19 18.32
N GLY A 180 10.45 17.05 19.51
CA GLY A 180 9.01 17.04 19.80
C GLY A 180 8.35 15.66 19.71
N LYS A 181 7.16 15.59 20.27
CA LYS A 181 6.34 14.37 20.25
C LYS A 181 5.78 14.13 18.85
N PRO A 182 5.84 12.89 18.35
CA PRO A 182 5.30 12.58 17.04
C PRO A 182 3.78 12.74 17.01
N LEU A 183 3.28 13.42 15.99
CA LEU A 183 1.85 13.55 15.70
C LEU A 183 1.43 12.59 14.62
N SER A 184 2.14 12.60 13.49
CA SER A 184 1.82 11.74 12.36
C SER A 184 2.97 11.65 11.37
N MET A 185 2.86 10.69 10.46
CA MET A 185 3.74 10.54 9.32
C MET A 185 2.90 10.44 8.05
N GLY A 186 3.18 11.31 7.09
CA GLY A 186 2.62 11.28 5.74
C GLY A 186 3.63 10.76 4.74
N MET A 187 3.18 10.07 3.71
CA MET A 187 4.05 9.66 2.61
C MET A 187 3.56 10.29 1.32
N GLY A 188 4.34 11.18 0.75
CA GLY A 188 4.12 11.77 -0.56
C GLY A 188 4.78 10.91 -1.63
N ASN A 189 3.97 10.21 -2.40
CA ASN A 189 4.48 9.44 -3.51
C ASN A 189 4.83 10.36 -4.66
N ASN A 190 6.06 10.30 -5.11
CA ASN A 190 6.49 11.00 -6.30
C ASN A 190 6.04 10.21 -7.53
N LEU A 191 4.98 10.67 -8.19
CA LEU A 191 4.41 10.03 -9.38
C LEU A 191 5.17 10.32 -10.66
N THR A 192 6.43 10.63 -10.56
CA THR A 192 7.19 10.66 -11.79
C THR A 192 7.36 9.23 -12.29
N ASN A 193 7.15 9.04 -13.58
CA ASN A 193 7.49 7.81 -14.32
C ASN A 193 9.00 7.45 -14.22
N ILE A 194 9.73 8.04 -13.29
CA ILE A 194 11.18 7.99 -13.17
C ILE A 194 11.60 7.02 -12.06
N GLY A 195 10.67 6.32 -11.41
CA GLY A 195 11.01 5.30 -10.40
C GLY A 195 11.65 5.86 -9.12
N VAL A 196 11.50 7.15 -8.86
CA VAL A 196 11.97 7.79 -7.62
C VAL A 196 10.94 7.55 -6.53
N LEU A 197 11.36 7.00 -5.41
CA LEU A 197 10.54 6.91 -4.20
C LEU A 197 10.18 8.34 -3.75
N GLY A 198 8.98 8.50 -3.19
CA GLY A 198 8.50 9.80 -2.75
C GLY A 198 9.23 10.37 -1.53
N ALA A 199 8.63 11.38 -0.92
CA ALA A 199 9.08 11.97 0.33
C ALA A 199 8.21 11.51 1.51
N VAL A 200 8.83 11.35 2.66
CA VAL A 200 8.15 11.13 3.94
C VAL A 200 8.13 12.43 4.72
N SER A 201 6.95 12.87 5.13
CA SER A 201 6.81 13.99 6.05
C SER A 201 6.60 13.45 7.46
N VAL A 202 7.44 13.85 8.39
CA VAL A 202 7.30 13.58 9.82
C VAL A 202 6.86 14.85 10.51
N MET A 203 5.71 14.81 11.16
CA MET A 203 5.13 15.94 11.90
C MET A 203 5.17 15.65 13.39
N THR A 204 5.71 16.59 14.13
CA THR A 204 5.75 16.58 15.60
C THR A 204 5.07 17.83 16.14
N ASP A 205 4.92 17.94 17.45
CA ASP A 205 4.40 19.16 18.09
C ASP A 205 5.36 20.37 18.01
N GLN A 206 6.60 20.16 17.49
CA GLN A 206 7.62 21.21 17.39
C GLN A 206 8.10 21.45 15.96
N VAL A 207 8.23 20.41 15.14
CA VAL A 207 8.80 20.48 13.80
C VAL A 207 7.99 19.65 12.78
N ALA A 208 8.15 19.99 11.51
CA ALA A 208 7.65 19.19 10.40
C ALA A 208 8.77 19.03 9.36
N TYR A 209 9.35 17.84 9.27
CA TYR A 209 10.48 17.54 8.40
C TYR A 209 10.07 16.68 7.22
N GLU A 210 10.72 16.88 6.09
CA GLU A 210 10.63 15.99 4.93
C GLU A 210 11.91 15.19 4.73
N PHE A 211 11.74 13.90 4.40
CA PHE A 211 12.81 12.96 4.16
C PHE A 211 12.65 12.35 2.78
N ASN A 212 13.77 12.13 2.09
CA ASN A 212 13.78 11.34 0.87
C ASN A 212 13.61 9.86 1.22
N CYS A 213 12.64 9.17 0.61
CA CYS A 213 12.35 7.75 0.92
C CYS A 213 13.49 6.79 0.55
N GLU A 214 14.33 7.14 -0.44
CA GLU A 214 15.43 6.27 -0.87
C GLU A 214 16.63 6.33 0.07
N SER A 215 16.98 7.53 0.50
CA SER A 215 18.16 7.76 1.33
C SER A 215 17.84 7.93 2.81
N MET A 216 16.57 8.21 3.14
CA MET A 216 16.11 8.63 4.47
C MET A 216 16.85 9.85 5.02
N LEU A 217 17.46 10.66 4.14
CA LEU A 217 18.05 11.93 4.51
C LEU A 217 16.99 13.03 4.54
N LYS A 218 17.10 13.94 5.51
CA LYS A 218 16.26 15.13 5.59
C LYS A 218 16.52 15.99 4.34
N VAL A 219 15.45 16.33 3.61
CA VAL A 219 15.54 17.19 2.41
C VAL A 219 15.10 18.62 2.69
N GLY A 220 14.31 18.86 3.73
CA GLY A 220 13.85 20.20 4.08
C GLY A 220 12.86 20.21 5.23
N GLU A 221 12.25 21.35 5.43
CA GLU A 221 11.13 21.55 6.34
C GLU A 221 9.86 21.78 5.54
N LEU A 222 8.77 21.19 5.98
CA LEU A 222 7.49 21.23 5.26
C LEU A 222 6.98 22.68 5.02
N GLN A 223 7.36 23.62 5.89
CA GLN A 223 7.02 25.04 5.71
C GLN A 223 7.65 25.64 4.43
N GLU A 224 8.79 25.12 3.96
CA GLU A 224 9.48 25.59 2.76
C GLU A 224 8.68 25.29 1.49
N ASP A 225 7.76 24.36 1.58
CA ASP A 225 6.83 24.02 0.49
C ASP A 225 5.65 25.01 0.36
N PHE A 226 5.62 26.08 1.15
CA PHE A 226 4.60 27.12 1.09
C PHE A 226 5.18 28.47 0.68
N SER A 227 4.47 29.18 -0.18
CA SER A 227 4.84 30.54 -0.58
C SER A 227 3.58 31.40 -0.80
N PRO A 228 3.24 32.29 0.15
CA PRO A 228 3.83 32.46 1.47
C PRO A 228 3.44 31.35 2.46
N VAL A 229 4.22 31.20 3.52
CA VAL A 229 3.87 30.30 4.63
C VAL A 229 2.59 30.80 5.33
N PRO A 230 1.59 29.95 5.56
CA PRO A 230 0.37 30.34 6.28
C PRO A 230 0.68 30.83 7.71
N SER A 231 -0.04 31.85 8.17
CA SER A 231 0.08 32.31 9.55
C SER A 231 -0.34 31.21 10.52
N GLY A 232 0.45 31.01 11.58
CA GLY A 232 0.19 29.95 12.57
C GLY A 232 0.46 28.55 12.01
N PHE A 233 1.45 28.41 11.14
CA PHE A 233 1.85 27.12 10.55
C PHE A 233 2.17 26.09 11.64
N LYS A 234 1.28 25.10 11.78
CA LYS A 234 1.41 23.96 12.69
C LYS A 234 0.73 22.76 12.07
N PRO A 235 1.41 22.03 11.19
CA PRO A 235 0.83 20.86 10.54
C PRO A 235 0.72 19.70 11.53
N VAL A 236 -0.43 19.04 11.53
CA VAL A 236 -0.71 17.90 12.42
C VAL A 236 -0.82 16.58 11.68
N THR A 237 -1.25 16.59 10.43
CA THR A 237 -1.31 15.38 9.62
C THR A 237 -1.25 15.70 8.14
N ARG A 238 -0.68 14.76 7.37
CA ARG A 238 -0.65 14.78 5.91
C ARG A 238 -1.29 13.51 5.38
N ILE A 239 -2.07 13.66 4.34
CA ILE A 239 -2.64 12.56 3.59
C ILE A 239 -2.43 12.79 2.10
N ASP A 240 -2.02 11.73 1.40
CA ASP A 240 -1.85 11.74 -0.05
C ASP A 240 -2.90 10.84 -0.68
N ALA A 241 -3.50 11.30 -1.77
CA ALA A 241 -4.57 10.59 -2.43
C ALA A 241 -4.46 10.70 -3.95
N TYR A 242 -4.89 9.64 -4.62
CA TYR A 242 -4.89 9.54 -6.07
C TYR A 242 -6.22 9.98 -6.63
N ALA A 243 -6.15 10.80 -7.63
CA ALA A 243 -7.34 11.39 -8.23
C ALA A 243 -8.01 10.50 -9.28
N SER A 244 -7.27 9.63 -9.97
CA SER A 244 -7.80 8.71 -10.98
C SER A 244 -6.74 7.70 -11.41
N MET A 245 -7.16 6.50 -11.84
CA MET A 245 -6.26 5.51 -12.43
C MET A 245 -5.71 5.88 -13.80
N THR A 246 -6.32 6.84 -14.48
CA THR A 246 -5.98 7.20 -15.88
C THR A 246 -5.27 8.53 -16.02
N THR A 247 -5.35 9.39 -15.03
CA THR A 247 -4.71 10.72 -15.05
C THR A 247 -3.88 10.84 -13.78
N SER A 248 -2.65 10.71 -13.94
CA SER A 248 -1.51 10.79 -13.08
C SER A 248 -1.44 12.07 -12.25
N GLY A 249 -2.29 12.18 -11.25
CA GLY A 249 -2.23 13.28 -10.29
C GLY A 249 -2.37 12.75 -8.87
N VAL A 250 -1.31 12.80 -8.09
CA VAL A 250 -1.41 12.74 -6.62
C VAL A 250 -1.71 14.14 -6.13
N GLN A 251 -2.60 14.21 -5.16
CA GLN A 251 -2.80 15.43 -4.38
C GLN A 251 -2.43 15.15 -2.93
N SER A 252 -1.64 16.03 -2.36
CA SER A 252 -1.31 16.00 -0.94
C SER A 252 -2.17 17.02 -0.20
N PHE A 253 -2.66 16.62 0.95
CA PHE A 253 -3.43 17.47 1.86
C PHE A 253 -2.75 17.50 3.21
N ILE A 254 -2.65 18.70 3.78
CA ILE A 254 -2.13 18.92 5.14
C ILE A 254 -3.23 19.57 5.94
N ALA A 255 -3.55 19.00 7.11
CA ALA A 255 -4.34 19.69 8.11
C ALA A 255 -3.42 20.37 9.11
N MET A 256 -3.76 21.62 9.44
CA MET A 256 -3.12 22.38 10.51
C MET A 256 -3.86 22.19 11.83
N GLU A 257 -3.24 22.58 12.94
CA GLU A 257 -3.81 22.51 14.29
C GLU A 257 -5.15 23.28 14.43
N ASP A 258 -5.32 24.34 13.65
CA ASP A 258 -6.57 25.11 13.58
C ASP A 258 -7.67 24.41 12.77
N GLY A 259 -7.39 23.24 12.21
CA GLY A 259 -8.30 22.43 11.41
C GLY A 259 -8.45 22.86 9.97
N LYS A 260 -7.65 23.80 9.48
CA LYS A 260 -7.63 24.20 8.08
C LYS A 260 -6.88 23.19 7.24
N ILE A 261 -7.37 22.92 6.02
CA ILE A 261 -6.78 21.98 5.08
C ILE A 261 -6.15 22.74 3.93
N TYR A 262 -4.89 22.46 3.69
CA TYR A 262 -4.12 22.98 2.56
C TYR A 262 -3.82 21.87 1.57
N ARG A 263 -3.76 22.19 0.27
CA ARG A 263 -3.52 21.21 -0.78
C ARG A 263 -2.27 21.53 -1.59
N ARG A 264 -1.60 20.49 -2.04
CA ARG A 264 -0.57 20.53 -3.08
C ARG A 264 -1.06 19.69 -4.26
N MET A 265 -1.05 20.29 -5.44
CA MET A 265 -1.32 19.56 -6.67
C MET A 265 0.01 19.12 -7.25
N MET A 266 0.17 17.82 -7.45
CA MET A 266 1.33 17.27 -8.13
C MET A 266 0.89 16.89 -9.55
N SER A 267 1.49 17.53 -10.56
CA SER A 267 1.34 17.06 -11.94
C SER A 267 2.49 16.13 -12.29
N MET A 268 2.30 15.27 -13.29
CA MET A 268 3.36 14.39 -13.81
C MET A 268 4.64 15.12 -14.22
N ASN A 269 4.54 16.39 -14.52
CA ASN A 269 5.64 17.20 -15.03
C ASN A 269 6.25 18.12 -13.97
N ASN A 270 5.67 18.21 -12.77
CA ASN A 270 6.15 19.05 -11.69
C ASN A 270 6.52 18.20 -10.48
N LEU A 271 7.79 17.94 -10.36
CA LEU A 271 8.41 17.45 -9.14
C LEU A 271 8.32 18.56 -8.08
N GLY A 272 7.48 18.38 -7.05
CA GLY A 272 7.46 19.27 -5.91
C GLY A 272 6.81 20.63 -6.18
N GLY A 273 5.56 20.66 -6.66
CA GLY A 273 4.77 21.88 -6.60
C GLY A 273 4.53 22.31 -5.16
N ASN A 274 4.49 23.62 -4.91
CA ASN A 274 4.23 24.17 -3.58
C ASN A 274 2.79 23.89 -3.14
N PHE A 275 2.57 23.82 -1.85
CA PHE A 275 1.22 23.89 -1.30
C PHE A 275 0.58 25.24 -1.60
N VAL A 276 -0.70 25.21 -1.93
CA VAL A 276 -1.49 26.44 -2.08
C VAL A 276 -1.68 27.06 -0.68
N SER A 277 -1.19 28.28 -0.49
CA SER A 277 -1.22 28.96 0.81
C SER A 277 -2.62 29.40 1.27
N THR A 278 -3.63 29.22 0.42
CA THR A 278 -5.05 29.44 0.78
C THR A 278 -5.69 28.09 1.12
N PRO A 279 -6.32 27.94 2.29
CA PRO A 279 -6.96 26.69 2.66
C PRO A 279 -8.18 26.38 1.77
N LEU A 280 -8.56 25.12 1.71
CA LEU A 280 -9.82 24.72 1.10
C LEU A 280 -11.00 25.42 1.80
N VAL A 281 -12.04 25.68 1.02
CA VAL A 281 -13.30 26.25 1.53
C VAL A 281 -14.38 25.20 1.43
N ALA A 282 -15.18 25.00 2.47
CA ALA A 282 -16.32 24.10 2.48
C ALA A 282 -17.63 24.84 2.18
N ASP A 283 -17.99 25.76 3.03
CA ASP A 283 -19.18 26.64 2.94
C ASP A 283 -19.00 27.87 3.84
N GLU A 284 -20.04 28.71 3.90
CA GLU A 284 -20.03 29.97 4.68
C GLU A 284 -19.92 29.75 6.20
N LYS A 285 -20.29 28.57 6.72
CA LYS A 285 -20.15 28.23 8.14
C LYS A 285 -18.68 28.07 8.55
N GLY A 286 -17.79 27.88 7.58
CA GLY A 286 -16.42 27.48 7.80
C GLY A 286 -16.34 26.07 8.41
N TYR A 287 -15.16 25.68 8.85
CA TYR A 287 -14.94 24.33 9.40
C TYR A 287 -13.71 24.29 10.32
N LYS A 288 -13.63 23.20 11.11
CA LYS A 288 -12.43 22.76 11.82
C LYS A 288 -12.32 21.23 11.68
N VAL A 289 -11.45 20.76 10.79
CA VAL A 289 -11.20 19.33 10.61
C VAL A 289 -10.21 18.86 11.66
N THR A 290 -10.61 17.85 12.44
CA THR A 290 -9.78 17.24 13.49
C THR A 290 -9.38 15.82 13.14
N SER A 291 -10.00 15.21 12.11
CA SER A 291 -9.67 13.87 11.66
C SER A 291 -9.84 13.74 10.15
N PHE A 292 -8.83 13.15 9.50
CA PHE A 292 -8.95 12.59 8.16
C PHE A 292 -9.28 11.11 8.25
N GLY A 293 -10.28 10.69 7.49
CA GLY A 293 -10.53 9.28 7.28
C GLY A 293 -9.54 8.66 6.30
N GLN A 294 -9.46 7.34 6.34
CA GLN A 294 -8.59 6.60 5.44
C GLN A 294 -9.12 6.68 4.00
N PRO A 295 -8.32 7.17 3.04
CA PRO A 295 -8.70 7.20 1.63
C PRO A 295 -8.55 5.84 0.99
N GLN A 296 -9.24 5.64 -0.13
CA GLN A 296 -8.96 4.53 -1.02
C GLN A 296 -8.04 4.94 -2.16
N ILE A 297 -7.22 4.00 -2.61
CA ILE A 297 -6.42 4.13 -3.84
C ILE A 297 -7.36 4.01 -5.06
N GLY A 298 -7.31 4.99 -5.94
CA GLY A 298 -7.98 4.95 -7.26
C GLY A 298 -9.28 5.72 -7.44
N PHE A 299 -10.10 5.93 -6.38
CA PHE A 299 -11.29 6.80 -6.39
C PHE A 299 -11.30 7.68 -5.16
N SER A 300 -10.52 8.73 -5.22
CA SER A 300 -10.08 9.38 -4.01
C SER A 300 -11.12 10.36 -3.50
N CYS A 301 -11.92 9.87 -2.56
CA CYS A 301 -12.66 10.73 -1.65
C CYS A 301 -12.09 10.52 -0.25
N ILE A 302 -11.84 11.61 0.46
CA ILE A 302 -11.33 11.55 1.82
C ILE A 302 -12.41 12.08 2.75
N PRO A 303 -13.01 11.24 3.60
CA PRO A 303 -13.94 11.72 4.61
C PRO A 303 -13.18 12.49 5.69
N CYS A 304 -13.75 13.60 6.15
CA CYS A 304 -13.18 14.45 7.17
C CYS A 304 -14.26 14.76 8.22
N TYR A 305 -13.90 14.80 9.50
CA TYR A 305 -14.81 15.23 10.53
C TYR A 305 -14.61 16.72 10.84
N ASP A 306 -15.70 17.50 10.69
CA ASP A 306 -15.78 18.92 11.04
C ASP A 306 -16.29 19.07 12.48
N GLU A 307 -15.35 19.19 13.42
CA GLU A 307 -15.66 19.36 14.85
C GLU A 307 -16.46 20.64 15.10
N LYS A 308 -16.16 21.73 14.39
CA LYS A 308 -16.84 23.02 14.57
C LYS A 308 -18.34 22.94 14.35
N ASN A 309 -18.75 22.18 13.34
CA ASN A 309 -20.15 22.07 12.95
C ASN A 309 -20.72 20.67 13.23
N ASN A 310 -19.98 19.79 13.88
CA ASN A 310 -20.37 18.41 14.22
C ASN A 310 -20.98 17.65 13.04
N ARG A 311 -20.24 17.58 11.93
CA ARG A 311 -20.69 16.98 10.66
C ARG A 311 -19.56 16.36 9.88
N MET A 312 -19.90 15.56 8.85
CA MET A 312 -18.91 15.09 7.90
C MET A 312 -18.72 16.05 6.73
N LEU A 313 -17.47 16.19 6.35
CA LEU A 313 -17.04 16.79 5.09
C LEU A 313 -16.36 15.69 4.26
N THR A 314 -16.26 15.92 2.96
CA THR A 314 -15.53 15.03 2.06
C THR A 314 -14.65 15.87 1.13
N ILE A 315 -13.35 15.54 1.07
CA ILE A 315 -12.51 16.02 -0.01
C ILE A 315 -12.83 15.15 -1.22
N VAL A 316 -13.30 15.78 -2.29
CA VAL A 316 -13.66 15.10 -3.54
C VAL A 316 -12.78 15.61 -4.67
N PHE A 317 -12.51 14.73 -5.62
CA PHE A 317 -11.72 15.03 -6.80
C PHE A 317 -12.62 15.14 -8.02
N TYR A 318 -12.35 16.11 -8.88
CA TYR A 318 -13.08 16.30 -10.12
C TYR A 318 -12.13 16.73 -11.22
N GLN A 319 -12.48 16.38 -12.44
CA GLN A 319 -11.76 16.86 -13.62
C GLN A 319 -12.34 18.21 -14.04
N SER A 320 -11.46 19.14 -14.35
CA SER A 320 -11.79 20.42 -14.96
C SER A 320 -11.09 20.52 -16.30
N GLY A 321 -11.82 20.93 -17.32
CA GLY A 321 -11.35 21.06 -18.70
C GLY A 321 -12.55 20.99 -19.65
N ASP A 322 -12.31 21.25 -20.91
CA ASP A 322 -13.35 21.20 -21.93
C ASP A 322 -13.83 19.75 -22.11
N VAL A 323 -15.12 19.59 -22.24
CA VAL A 323 -15.77 18.32 -22.55
C VAL A 323 -16.60 18.45 -23.82
N MET A 324 -16.52 17.49 -24.70
CA MET A 324 -17.37 17.34 -25.84
C MET A 324 -18.53 16.41 -25.48
N SER A 325 -19.75 16.94 -25.49
CA SER A 325 -20.95 16.14 -25.31
C SER A 325 -21.31 15.41 -26.61
N THR A 326 -21.56 14.13 -26.49
CA THR A 326 -22.03 13.32 -27.62
C THR A 326 -23.56 13.33 -27.71
N PRO A 327 -24.14 13.07 -28.88
CA PRO A 327 -25.59 12.93 -29.05
C PRO A 327 -26.21 11.82 -28.15
N TRP A 328 -25.38 10.91 -27.63
CA TRP A 328 -25.79 9.79 -26.79
C TRP A 328 -25.65 10.11 -25.27
N GLY A 329 -25.45 11.37 -24.92
CA GLY A 329 -25.33 11.81 -23.50
C GLY A 329 -23.98 11.54 -22.83
N GLY A 330 -22.98 11.05 -23.57
CA GLY A 330 -21.62 10.89 -23.03
C GLY A 330 -20.84 12.20 -23.14
N ASN A 331 -20.03 12.51 -22.11
CA ASN A 331 -19.08 13.61 -22.11
C ASN A 331 -17.67 13.05 -22.27
N PHE A 332 -16.95 13.45 -23.31
CA PHE A 332 -15.56 13.09 -23.53
C PHE A 332 -14.65 14.29 -23.25
N PRO A 333 -13.58 14.11 -22.46
CA PRO A 333 -12.60 15.15 -22.23
C PRO A 333 -11.95 15.59 -23.56
N VAL A 334 -11.83 16.89 -23.74
CA VAL A 334 -11.17 17.50 -24.91
C VAL A 334 -10.07 18.44 -24.42
N GLY A 335 -8.87 18.34 -25.01
CA GLY A 335 -7.75 19.18 -24.63
C GLY A 335 -7.13 18.83 -23.27
N THR A 336 -6.53 19.82 -22.62
CA THR A 336 -5.85 19.62 -21.33
C THR A 336 -6.86 19.50 -20.20
N GLN A 337 -6.80 18.39 -19.50
CA GLN A 337 -7.62 18.15 -18.29
C GLN A 337 -6.81 18.46 -17.04
N TYR A 338 -7.45 19.12 -16.09
CA TYR A 338 -6.88 19.41 -14.78
C TYR A 338 -7.63 18.64 -13.72
N GLN A 339 -6.89 17.95 -12.87
CA GLN A 339 -7.46 17.31 -11.71
C GLN A 339 -7.49 18.31 -10.56
N LEU A 340 -8.68 18.61 -10.08
CA LEU A 340 -8.92 19.54 -9.00
C LEU A 340 -9.55 18.83 -7.80
N SER A 341 -9.49 19.46 -6.64
CA SER A 341 -10.15 18.98 -5.45
C SER A 341 -10.94 20.10 -4.77
N LYS A 342 -12.00 19.73 -4.10
CA LYS A 342 -12.80 20.62 -3.26
C LYS A 342 -13.24 19.90 -1.99
N LEU A 343 -13.57 20.68 -0.97
CA LEU A 343 -14.12 20.20 0.29
C LEU A 343 -15.63 20.42 0.27
N VAL A 344 -16.42 19.36 0.34
CA VAL A 344 -17.88 19.43 0.30
C VAL A 344 -18.47 18.92 1.61
N PRO A 345 -19.39 19.67 2.25
CA PRO A 345 -20.13 19.16 3.39
C PRO A 345 -21.21 18.17 2.95
N ALA A 346 -21.44 17.14 3.76
CA ALA A 346 -22.59 16.27 3.60
C ALA A 346 -23.88 17.08 3.75
N LYS A 347 -24.82 16.94 2.82
CA LYS A 347 -26.07 17.71 2.76
C LYS A 347 -27.26 16.82 2.57
N ILE A 348 -28.37 17.20 3.22
CA ILE A 348 -29.67 16.54 2.99
C ILE A 348 -30.11 16.78 1.54
N THR A 349 -30.52 15.72 0.88
CA THR A 349 -31.12 15.81 -0.46
C THR A 349 -32.58 16.20 -0.34
N PRO A 350 -33.02 17.29 -0.98
CA PRO A 350 -34.42 17.71 -0.94
C PRO A 350 -35.37 16.59 -1.40
N GLY A 351 -36.44 16.36 -0.61
CA GLY A 351 -37.44 15.35 -0.93
C GLY A 351 -37.04 13.90 -0.63
N VAL A 352 -35.85 13.64 -0.10
CA VAL A 352 -35.43 12.30 0.33
C VAL A 352 -35.56 12.18 1.85
N SER A 353 -36.26 11.14 2.32
CA SER A 353 -36.31 10.82 3.75
C SER A 353 -34.95 10.35 4.24
N MET A 354 -34.43 11.02 5.25
CA MET A 354 -33.17 10.67 5.92
C MET A 354 -33.36 9.75 7.14
N GLU A 355 -34.58 9.28 7.37
CA GLU A 355 -34.90 8.39 8.49
C GLU A 355 -34.12 7.07 8.37
N GLY A 356 -33.45 6.66 9.45
CA GLY A 356 -32.61 5.47 9.52
C GLY A 356 -31.26 5.59 8.81
N MET A 357 -30.89 6.79 8.33
CA MET A 357 -29.58 7.04 7.72
C MET A 357 -28.59 7.60 8.74
N CYS A 358 -27.32 7.28 8.55
CA CYS A 358 -26.25 7.92 9.30
C CYS A 358 -26.35 9.45 9.19
N PRO A 359 -26.40 10.19 10.31
CA PRO A 359 -26.65 11.63 10.34
C PRO A 359 -25.39 12.44 9.96
N ALA A 360 -24.70 12.08 8.89
CA ALA A 360 -23.44 12.67 8.45
C ALA A 360 -23.53 14.19 8.15
N TRP A 361 -24.71 14.71 7.84
CA TRP A 361 -24.95 16.14 7.59
C TRP A 361 -24.93 16.98 8.87
N GLN A 362 -25.31 16.38 10.02
CA GLN A 362 -25.34 17.00 11.34
C GLN A 362 -25.54 15.90 12.38
N PHE A 363 -24.50 15.57 13.11
CA PHE A 363 -24.64 14.65 14.24
C PHE A 363 -25.44 15.31 15.37
N PRO A 364 -26.26 14.52 16.10
CA PRO A 364 -26.92 14.99 17.30
C PRO A 364 -25.93 15.50 18.36
N ASP A 365 -26.41 16.35 19.26
CA ASP A 365 -25.64 16.79 20.41
C ASP A 365 -25.22 15.60 21.28
N GLY A 366 -24.01 15.66 21.82
CA GLY A 366 -23.45 14.59 22.66
C GLY A 366 -22.83 13.41 21.89
N VAL A 367 -22.92 13.40 20.58
CA VAL A 367 -22.20 12.42 19.74
C VAL A 367 -20.70 12.67 19.81
N LYS A 368 -19.92 11.61 19.97
CA LYS A 368 -18.46 11.63 19.89
C LYS A 368 -18.00 10.89 18.65
N PHE A 369 -17.43 11.59 17.70
CA PHE A 369 -16.81 11.00 16.53
C PHE A 369 -15.57 10.18 16.93
N ILE A 370 -15.37 9.02 16.28
CA ILE A 370 -14.22 8.13 16.53
C ILE A 370 -13.37 7.99 15.27
N TYR A 371 -13.97 7.56 14.15
CA TYR A 371 -13.20 7.19 12.95
C TYR A 371 -14.06 7.26 11.69
N ALA A 372 -13.45 7.55 10.56
CA ALA A 372 -14.09 7.41 9.26
C ALA A 372 -13.13 6.81 8.22
N SER A 373 -13.70 6.20 7.20
CA SER A 373 -12.96 5.68 6.06
C SER A 373 -13.84 5.60 4.82
N TYR A 374 -13.22 5.48 3.69
CA TYR A 374 -13.93 5.13 2.47
C TYR A 374 -14.45 3.68 2.56
N ALA A 375 -15.68 3.45 2.11
CA ALA A 375 -16.34 2.13 2.16
C ALA A 375 -16.60 1.52 0.77
N GLY A 376 -16.51 2.31 -0.29
CA GLY A 376 -16.80 1.88 -1.63
C GLY A 376 -17.52 2.95 -2.46
N PHE A 377 -18.14 2.54 -3.55
CA PHE A 377 -18.97 3.43 -4.34
C PHE A 377 -20.30 2.74 -4.70
N ALA A 378 -21.31 3.53 -4.98
CA ALA A 378 -22.59 3.08 -5.51
C ALA A 378 -22.96 3.93 -6.72
N SER A 379 -23.75 3.35 -7.64
CA SER A 379 -24.32 4.05 -8.78
C SER A 379 -25.83 3.95 -8.75
N ALA A 380 -26.51 5.03 -9.09
CA ALA A 380 -27.96 5.05 -9.22
C ALA A 380 -28.48 4.43 -10.55
N GLY A 381 -27.63 3.65 -11.24
CA GLY A 381 -27.92 2.99 -12.52
C GLY A 381 -26.76 3.14 -13.51
N PHE A 382 -26.90 2.51 -14.68
CA PHE A 382 -25.82 2.48 -15.69
C PHE A 382 -25.34 3.88 -16.15
N PHE A 383 -26.24 4.87 -16.14
CA PHE A 383 -25.98 6.27 -16.46
C PHE A 383 -26.27 7.22 -15.29
N GLY A 384 -26.48 6.68 -14.09
CA GLY A 384 -26.79 7.48 -12.91
C GLY A 384 -25.55 8.13 -12.28
N PRO A 385 -25.75 9.07 -11.35
CA PRO A 385 -24.66 9.66 -10.60
C PRO A 385 -23.94 8.62 -9.74
N TYR A 386 -22.63 8.83 -9.57
CA TYR A 386 -21.82 8.03 -8.67
C TYR A 386 -21.79 8.66 -7.28
N TYR A 387 -21.89 7.81 -6.28
CA TYR A 387 -21.83 8.17 -4.88
C TYR A 387 -20.65 7.46 -4.23
N SER A 388 -19.87 8.17 -3.45
CA SER A 388 -18.88 7.56 -2.57
C SER A 388 -19.54 7.10 -1.28
N LEU A 389 -19.32 5.85 -0.91
CA LEU A 389 -19.76 5.30 0.37
C LEU A 389 -18.66 5.53 1.40
N MET A 390 -19.05 6.02 2.58
CA MET A 390 -18.16 6.32 3.69
C MET A 390 -18.62 5.57 4.94
N ASN A 391 -17.67 4.86 5.57
CA ASN A 391 -17.85 4.38 6.95
C ASN A 391 -17.66 5.53 7.92
N VAL A 392 -18.43 5.55 8.96
CA VAL A 392 -18.20 6.41 10.11
C VAL A 392 -18.52 5.65 11.40
N PHE A 393 -17.65 5.79 12.39
CA PHE A 393 -17.80 5.22 13.73
C PHE A 393 -17.93 6.36 14.73
N TYR A 394 -18.93 6.30 15.59
CA TYR A 394 -19.19 7.32 16.57
C TYR A 394 -19.92 6.75 17.78
N ASN A 395 -19.77 7.36 18.93
CA ASN A 395 -20.62 7.06 20.09
C ASN A 395 -21.83 7.97 20.09
N GLY A 396 -23.01 7.38 20.14
CA GLY A 396 -24.25 8.10 20.29
C GLY A 396 -24.36 8.78 21.67
N ALA A 397 -25.36 9.65 21.83
CA ALA A 397 -25.67 10.28 23.13
C ALA A 397 -26.02 9.26 24.23
N ASP A 398 -26.45 8.06 23.84
CA ASP A 398 -26.69 6.91 24.70
C ASP A 398 -25.40 6.17 25.13
N GLY A 399 -24.25 6.62 24.67
CA GLY A 399 -22.94 6.03 24.94
C GLY A 399 -22.63 4.75 24.13
N LYS A 400 -23.53 4.31 23.26
CA LYS A 400 -23.31 3.14 22.42
C LYS A 400 -22.50 3.50 21.18
N THR A 401 -21.59 2.61 20.81
CA THR A 401 -20.87 2.75 19.54
C THR A 401 -21.80 2.40 18.38
N ARG A 402 -21.84 3.27 17.40
CA ARG A 402 -22.57 3.10 16.14
C ARG A 402 -21.60 3.01 14.97
N TRP A 403 -22.01 2.23 13.98
CA TRP A 403 -21.37 2.14 12.69
C TRP A 403 -22.35 2.59 11.61
N GLY A 404 -22.09 3.75 11.06
CA GLY A 404 -22.84 4.32 9.96
C GLY A 404 -22.13 4.15 8.63
N ILE A 405 -22.89 3.91 7.57
CA ILE A 405 -22.44 4.07 6.19
C ILE A 405 -23.35 5.08 5.51
N TYR A 406 -22.77 6.12 4.95
CA TYR A 406 -23.52 7.10 4.17
C TYR A 406 -22.97 7.21 2.75
N ALA A 407 -23.85 7.56 1.82
CA ALA A 407 -23.52 7.78 0.41
C ALA A 407 -23.52 9.27 0.11
N VAL A 408 -22.43 9.80 -0.42
CA VAL A 408 -22.26 11.22 -0.76
C VAL A 408 -22.01 11.39 -2.25
N ASN A 409 -22.73 12.29 -2.89
CA ASN A 409 -22.48 12.69 -4.27
C ASN A 409 -21.18 13.51 -4.31
N ASN A 410 -20.25 13.10 -5.16
CA ASN A 410 -18.94 13.73 -5.28
C ASN A 410 -18.98 15.15 -5.88
N ASN A 411 -20.07 15.54 -6.54
CA ASN A 411 -20.17 16.86 -7.15
C ASN A 411 -20.61 17.95 -6.18
N ASP A 412 -21.56 17.67 -5.30
CA ASP A 412 -22.24 18.69 -4.50
C ASP A 412 -22.41 18.34 -3.00
N GLY A 413 -22.05 17.12 -2.61
CA GLY A 413 -22.15 16.65 -1.23
C GLY A 413 -23.56 16.19 -0.81
N LEU A 414 -24.49 16.06 -1.74
CA LEU A 414 -25.84 15.57 -1.45
C LEU A 414 -25.79 14.10 -1.03
N LEU A 415 -26.49 13.78 0.02
CA LEU A 415 -26.63 12.41 0.52
C LEU A 415 -27.68 11.65 -0.26
N ALA A 416 -27.43 10.38 -0.53
CA ALA A 416 -28.36 9.53 -1.24
C ALA A 416 -28.70 8.28 -0.44
N LYS A 417 -29.92 7.81 -0.60
CA LYS A 417 -30.36 6.50 -0.13
C LYS A 417 -30.11 5.48 -1.23
N VAL A 418 -29.00 4.75 -1.09
CA VAL A 418 -28.57 3.68 -2.02
C VAL A 418 -28.37 2.38 -1.24
N SER A 419 -28.22 1.27 -1.96
CA SER A 419 -27.89 -0.01 -1.31
C SER A 419 -26.57 0.12 -0.54
N GLY A 420 -26.53 -0.40 0.69
CA GLY A 420 -25.36 -0.40 1.57
C GLY A 420 -25.27 0.78 2.55
N VAL A 421 -26.19 1.76 2.50
CA VAL A 421 -26.27 2.76 3.57
C VAL A 421 -26.94 2.18 4.81
N GLN A 422 -26.45 2.54 5.98
CA GLN A 422 -26.95 2.05 7.28
C GLN A 422 -26.57 3.00 8.42
N ASP A 423 -27.22 2.83 9.56
CA ASP A 423 -26.83 3.44 10.84
C ASP A 423 -27.27 2.51 11.97
N GLU A 424 -26.36 1.64 12.40
CA GLU A 424 -26.66 0.54 13.31
C GLU A 424 -25.73 0.56 14.53
N GLU A 425 -26.15 -0.10 15.60
CA GLU A 425 -25.27 -0.37 16.73
C GLU A 425 -24.10 -1.25 16.25
N PHE A 426 -22.88 -0.84 16.56
CA PHE A 426 -21.68 -1.60 16.20
C PHE A 426 -21.70 -2.94 16.95
N PRO A 427 -21.62 -4.08 16.25
CA PRO A 427 -21.75 -5.39 16.88
C PRO A 427 -20.53 -5.79 17.72
N GLY A 428 -19.42 -5.05 17.61
CA GLY A 428 -18.23 -5.26 18.42
C GLY A 428 -18.28 -4.64 19.80
N ARG A 429 -17.16 -4.60 20.48
CA ARG A 429 -17.04 -3.90 21.77
C ARG A 429 -17.15 -2.39 21.59
N SER A 430 -17.49 -1.69 22.67
CA SER A 430 -17.50 -0.22 22.67
C SER A 430 -16.13 0.33 22.28
N LEU A 431 -16.13 1.34 21.43
CA LEU A 431 -14.94 2.04 20.94
C LEU A 431 -14.84 3.41 21.61
N ASP A 432 -13.62 3.91 21.68
CA ASP A 432 -13.30 5.26 22.20
C ASP A 432 -12.22 5.92 21.32
N GLU A 433 -11.76 7.09 21.72
CA GLU A 433 -10.70 7.84 21.01
C GLU A 433 -9.33 7.14 21.00
N ASN A 434 -9.12 6.12 21.83
CA ASN A 434 -7.89 5.33 21.87
C ASN A 434 -8.02 4.02 21.09
N SER A 435 -9.20 3.70 20.58
CA SER A 435 -9.43 2.51 19.78
C SER A 435 -8.80 2.67 18.41
N VAL A 436 -8.11 1.63 17.94
CA VAL A 436 -7.52 1.61 16.61
C VAL A 436 -8.44 0.82 15.69
N ILE A 437 -8.91 1.45 14.62
CA ILE A 437 -9.84 0.85 13.67
C ILE A 437 -9.17 0.76 12.31
N LEU A 438 -9.30 -0.39 11.68
CA LEU A 438 -8.81 -0.64 10.34
C LEU A 438 -9.94 -1.26 9.51
N THR A 439 -10.44 -0.50 8.55
CA THR A 439 -11.32 -1.02 7.51
C THR A 439 -10.44 -1.44 6.35
N ALA A 440 -10.41 -2.73 6.02
CA ALA A 440 -9.67 -3.20 4.85
C ALA A 440 -10.18 -2.45 3.62
N GLY A 441 -9.25 -1.78 2.92
CA GLY A 441 -9.58 -0.92 1.80
C GLY A 441 -10.35 -1.69 0.73
N ALA A 442 -11.54 -1.21 0.39
CA ALA A 442 -12.29 -1.75 -0.72
C ALA A 442 -11.58 -1.36 -2.01
N SER A 443 -10.85 -2.28 -2.62
CA SER A 443 -10.53 -2.15 -4.05
C SER A 443 -11.84 -2.34 -4.81
N SER A 444 -12.23 -1.36 -5.61
CA SER A 444 -13.49 -1.38 -6.37
C SER A 444 -13.58 -2.52 -7.40
N TYR A 445 -12.49 -3.22 -7.65
CA TYR A 445 -12.39 -4.25 -8.68
C TYR A 445 -12.11 -5.66 -8.18
N SER A 446 -11.73 -5.85 -6.91
CA SER A 446 -11.57 -7.19 -6.36
C SER A 446 -12.66 -7.47 -5.33
N VAL A 447 -13.42 -8.52 -5.56
CA VAL A 447 -14.26 -9.17 -4.54
C VAL A 447 -13.29 -9.87 -3.56
N ASN A 448 -12.45 -9.12 -2.88
CA ASN A 448 -11.62 -9.69 -1.84
C ASN A 448 -12.53 -9.98 -0.63
N PRO A 449 -12.65 -11.22 -0.17
CA PRO A 449 -13.46 -11.57 0.99
C PRO A 449 -13.14 -10.71 2.23
N LYS A 450 -11.93 -10.17 2.30
CA LYS A 450 -11.45 -9.31 3.40
C LYS A 450 -12.08 -7.92 3.44
N ASN A 451 -12.66 -7.43 2.34
CA ASN A 451 -13.43 -6.20 2.34
C ASN A 451 -14.68 -6.26 3.23
N ASN A 452 -15.05 -7.47 3.66
CA ASN A 452 -16.16 -7.70 4.58
C ASN A 452 -15.77 -7.60 6.06
N TYR A 453 -14.51 -7.33 6.38
CA TYR A 453 -14.04 -7.24 7.75
C TYR A 453 -13.77 -5.81 8.19
N ILE A 454 -14.08 -5.52 9.45
CA ILE A 454 -13.61 -4.34 10.18
C ILE A 454 -12.74 -4.89 11.30
N LEU A 455 -11.45 -4.62 11.27
CA LEU A 455 -10.56 -4.91 12.38
C LEU A 455 -10.57 -3.74 13.35
N TYR A 456 -10.56 -4.05 14.63
CA TYR A 456 -10.43 -3.01 15.66
C TYR A 456 -9.65 -3.54 16.86
N ALA A 457 -8.97 -2.63 17.53
CA ALA A 457 -8.28 -2.92 18.78
C ALA A 457 -8.76 -1.99 19.87
N ASN A 458 -8.98 -2.56 21.04
CA ASN A 458 -9.23 -1.82 22.27
C ASN A 458 -8.30 -2.40 23.36
N GLY A 459 -7.26 -1.66 23.70
CA GLY A 459 -6.18 -2.15 24.55
C GLY A 459 -5.29 -3.18 23.84
N HIS A 460 -5.18 -4.39 24.40
CA HIS A 460 -4.29 -5.46 23.92
C HIS A 460 -4.98 -6.53 23.05
N GLU A 461 -6.26 -6.41 22.84
CA GLU A 461 -7.03 -7.34 22.01
C GLU A 461 -7.35 -6.73 20.65
N ILE A 462 -7.04 -7.46 19.60
CA ILE A 462 -7.48 -7.16 18.23
C ILE A 462 -8.61 -8.12 17.88
N ARG A 463 -9.68 -7.57 17.39
CA ARG A 463 -10.90 -8.29 17.01
C ARG A 463 -11.31 -7.90 15.60
N TYR A 464 -12.22 -8.64 15.00
CA TYR A 464 -12.83 -8.24 13.74
C TYR A 464 -14.34 -8.45 13.76
N VAL A 465 -15.02 -7.56 13.07
CA VAL A 465 -16.45 -7.68 12.76
C VAL A 465 -16.60 -8.12 11.31
N LYS A 466 -17.40 -9.17 11.08
CA LYS A 466 -17.87 -9.54 9.74
C LYS A 466 -19.09 -8.71 9.38
N LYS A 467 -18.94 -7.81 8.41
CA LYS A 467 -20.00 -6.86 8.01
C LYS A 467 -21.30 -7.52 7.57
N ASN A 468 -21.21 -8.60 6.80
CA ASN A 468 -22.38 -9.33 6.27
C ASN A 468 -23.08 -10.19 7.31
N GLU A 469 -22.45 -10.52 8.41
CA GLU A 469 -23.01 -11.35 9.48
C GLU A 469 -23.33 -10.52 10.74
N MET A 470 -22.86 -9.27 10.79
CA MET A 470 -22.96 -8.39 11.97
C MET A 470 -22.49 -9.11 13.24
N SER A 471 -21.36 -9.83 13.13
CA SER A 471 -20.82 -10.68 14.19
C SER A 471 -19.39 -10.27 14.55
N ASP A 472 -19.10 -10.29 15.86
CA ASP A 472 -17.81 -9.93 16.43
C ASP A 472 -16.99 -11.18 16.80
N HIS A 473 -15.73 -11.21 16.39
CA HIS A 473 -14.84 -12.36 16.55
C HIS A 473 -13.50 -11.96 17.14
N PRO A 474 -12.90 -12.76 18.04
CA PRO A 474 -11.51 -12.57 18.46
C PRO A 474 -10.56 -12.82 17.28
N PHE A 475 -9.42 -12.12 17.25
CA PHE A 475 -8.43 -12.30 16.21
C PHE A 475 -7.02 -12.51 16.80
N ILE A 476 -6.49 -11.53 17.53
CA ILE A 476 -5.18 -11.60 18.16
C ILE A 476 -5.30 -11.06 19.58
N THR A 477 -4.72 -11.76 20.53
CA THR A 477 -4.57 -11.27 21.90
C THR A 477 -3.07 -11.10 22.21
N LEU A 478 -2.66 -9.87 22.45
CA LEU A 478 -1.30 -9.54 22.89
C LEU A 478 -1.17 -9.73 24.40
N ASN A 479 0.04 -9.56 24.93
CA ASN A 479 0.21 -9.52 26.39
C ASN A 479 -0.58 -8.35 26.99
N SER A 480 -1.09 -8.50 28.20
CA SER A 480 -1.97 -7.51 28.83
C SER A 480 -1.37 -6.10 28.98
N GLY A 481 -0.03 -5.97 28.94
CA GLY A 481 0.67 -4.69 28.92
C GLY A 481 0.84 -4.05 27.55
N ASP A 482 0.62 -4.79 26.47
CA ASP A 482 0.90 -4.36 25.10
C ASP A 482 -0.33 -3.66 24.49
N LYS A 483 -0.55 -2.39 24.80
CA LYS A 483 -1.65 -1.61 24.20
C LYS A 483 -1.37 -1.36 22.71
N VAL A 484 -2.30 -1.77 21.86
CA VAL A 484 -2.26 -1.47 20.41
C VAL A 484 -2.43 0.03 20.18
N THR A 485 -1.52 0.64 19.43
CA THR A 485 -1.54 2.06 19.07
C THR A 485 -1.63 2.27 17.56
N TYR A 486 -1.32 1.23 16.79
CA TYR A 486 -1.31 1.30 15.34
C TYR A 486 -1.67 -0.06 14.72
N MET A 487 -2.44 -0.04 13.64
CA MET A 487 -2.66 -1.18 12.77
C MET A 487 -2.62 -0.73 11.31
N ASN A 488 -2.03 -1.55 10.45
CA ASN A 488 -2.15 -1.43 9.00
C ASN A 488 -2.20 -2.81 8.36
N TYR A 489 -2.98 -2.90 7.29
CA TYR A 489 -3.07 -4.10 6.47
C TYR A 489 -2.49 -3.78 5.10
N THR A 490 -1.58 -4.61 4.65
CA THR A 490 -0.95 -4.44 3.35
C THR A 490 -0.92 -5.74 2.57
N VAL A 491 -0.92 -5.59 1.26
CA VAL A 491 -0.71 -6.68 0.30
C VAL A 491 0.53 -6.33 -0.50
N TYR A 492 1.56 -7.14 -0.37
CA TYR A 492 2.78 -7.00 -1.14
C TYR A 492 3.06 -8.31 -1.88
N ARG A 493 2.97 -8.29 -3.20
CA ARG A 493 3.05 -9.49 -4.04
C ARG A 493 2.02 -10.54 -3.60
N ASP A 494 2.48 -11.72 -3.20
CA ASP A 494 1.63 -12.83 -2.71
C ASP A 494 1.45 -12.86 -1.19
N TYR A 495 1.99 -11.85 -0.50
CA TYR A 495 1.98 -11.76 0.95
C TYR A 495 0.96 -10.74 1.40
N GLU A 496 0.27 -11.08 2.46
CA GLU A 496 -0.72 -10.23 3.09
C GLU A 496 -0.37 -10.14 4.57
N TYR A 497 -0.07 -8.92 5.02
CA TYR A 497 0.37 -8.67 6.38
C TYR A 497 -0.62 -7.82 7.14
N LEU A 498 -0.84 -8.16 8.42
CA LEU A 498 -1.29 -7.21 9.41
C LEU A 498 -0.08 -6.73 10.20
N VAL A 499 0.17 -5.43 10.18
CA VAL A 499 1.23 -4.78 10.94
C VAL A 499 0.60 -4.13 12.15
N VAL A 500 1.11 -4.46 13.34
CA VAL A 500 0.59 -3.98 14.62
C VAL A 500 1.70 -3.28 15.39
N GLY A 501 1.46 -2.02 15.76
CA GLY A 501 2.32 -1.25 16.65
C GLY A 501 1.72 -1.15 18.05
N THR A 502 2.58 -1.17 19.08
CA THR A 502 2.14 -1.04 20.48
C THR A 502 2.75 0.16 21.18
N GLY A 503 2.08 0.63 22.23
CA GLY A 503 2.57 1.68 23.11
C GLY A 503 3.83 1.30 23.89
N GLN A 504 4.15 0.03 24.01
CA GLN A 504 5.36 -0.50 24.65
C GLN A 504 6.53 -0.64 23.66
N GLY A 505 6.31 -0.31 22.39
CA GLY A 505 7.36 -0.27 21.37
C GLY A 505 7.53 -1.53 20.57
N LYS A 506 6.61 -2.48 20.67
CA LYS A 506 6.63 -3.66 19.81
C LYS A 506 6.02 -3.37 18.47
N LEU A 507 6.67 -3.84 17.42
CA LEU A 507 6.17 -3.86 16.07
C LEU A 507 6.08 -5.30 15.58
N LEU A 508 4.88 -5.73 15.24
CA LEU A 508 4.53 -7.12 14.98
C LEU A 508 4.01 -7.25 13.55
N PHE A 509 4.53 -8.24 12.82
CA PHE A 509 4.06 -8.59 11.47
C PHE A 509 3.38 -9.95 11.53
N TYR A 510 2.11 -10.01 11.20
CA TYR A 510 1.32 -11.24 11.15
C TYR A 510 0.97 -11.61 9.71
N ASP A 511 0.96 -12.92 9.42
CA ASP A 511 0.36 -13.41 8.18
C ASP A 511 -1.16 -13.24 8.24
N ALA A 512 -1.68 -12.32 7.44
CA ALA A 512 -3.09 -12.02 7.35
C ALA A 512 -3.77 -12.60 6.10
N LYS A 513 -3.12 -13.52 5.40
CA LYS A 513 -3.66 -14.14 4.17
C LYS A 513 -4.99 -14.87 4.44
N THR A 514 -5.13 -15.42 5.63
CA THR A 514 -6.38 -16.02 6.10
C THR A 514 -6.81 -15.32 7.39
N MET A 515 -8.08 -14.93 7.49
CA MET A 515 -8.64 -14.32 8.71
C MET A 515 -8.96 -15.40 9.76
N LYS A 516 -7.97 -16.21 10.10
CA LYS A 516 -8.06 -17.20 11.18
C LYS A 516 -7.68 -16.56 12.50
N GLU A 517 -8.34 -16.99 13.57
CA GLU A 517 -7.94 -16.62 14.92
C GLU A 517 -6.49 -17.05 15.19
N ASN A 518 -5.72 -16.19 15.84
CA ASN A 518 -4.29 -16.35 16.12
C ASN A 518 -3.47 -16.65 14.83
N PRO A 519 -3.37 -15.68 13.91
CA PRO A 519 -2.55 -15.81 12.72
C PRO A 519 -1.07 -15.98 13.09
N GLU A 520 -0.28 -16.54 12.16
CA GLU A 520 1.17 -16.73 12.36
C GLU A 520 1.87 -15.39 12.56
N LEU A 521 2.59 -15.25 13.68
CA LEU A 521 3.50 -14.12 13.89
C LEU A 521 4.77 -14.36 13.07
N LEU A 522 4.97 -13.57 12.02
CA LEU A 522 6.11 -13.69 11.13
C LEU A 522 7.37 -13.04 11.71
N LYS A 523 7.19 -11.87 12.34
CA LYS A 523 8.29 -11.11 12.91
C LYS A 523 7.83 -10.19 14.03
N GLU A 524 8.69 -10.04 15.03
CA GLU A 524 8.57 -9.06 16.11
C GLU A 524 9.86 -8.24 16.22
N PHE A 525 9.70 -6.94 16.40
CA PHE A 525 10.76 -6.01 16.75
C PHE A 525 10.37 -5.29 18.05
N ASP A 526 11.34 -5.09 18.92
CA ASP A 526 11.23 -4.20 20.08
C ASP A 526 12.05 -2.95 19.81
N LEU A 527 11.37 -1.82 19.62
CA LEU A 527 11.96 -0.51 19.33
C LEU A 527 12.21 0.31 20.61
N GLY A 528 11.72 -0.17 21.76
CA GLY A 528 11.84 0.53 23.05
C GLY A 528 11.21 1.93 23.06
N ALA A 529 10.28 2.20 22.12
CA ALA A 529 9.66 3.50 21.91
C ALA A 529 8.22 3.31 21.40
N SER A 530 7.25 4.03 21.98
CA SER A 530 5.82 3.88 21.64
C SER A 530 5.58 4.10 20.15
N ILE A 531 4.98 3.14 19.46
CA ILE A 531 4.71 3.23 18.03
C ILE A 531 3.55 4.20 17.78
N VAL A 532 3.75 5.17 16.90
CA VAL A 532 2.73 6.18 16.57
C VAL A 532 2.22 5.99 15.14
N SER A 533 3.12 5.73 14.20
CA SER A 533 2.75 5.54 12.79
C SER A 533 3.72 4.61 12.09
N VAL A 534 3.20 3.81 11.17
CA VAL A 534 4.00 2.95 10.30
C VAL A 534 3.54 3.16 8.86
N LYS A 535 4.46 3.34 7.94
CA LYS A 535 4.13 3.47 6.52
C LYS A 535 4.94 2.47 5.71
N GLU A 536 4.28 1.76 4.84
CA GLU A 536 4.95 1.00 3.79
C GLU A 536 5.54 1.97 2.77
N VAL A 537 6.80 1.77 2.45
CA VAL A 537 7.45 2.53 1.38
C VAL A 537 6.87 2.07 0.06
N ASP A 538 6.12 2.94 -0.54
CA ASP A 538 5.39 2.68 -1.74
C ASP A 538 6.04 3.37 -2.92
N ALA A 539 6.79 2.60 -3.72
CA ALA A 539 7.20 3.02 -5.05
C ALA A 539 6.04 2.75 -6.01
N PHE A 540 5.42 3.79 -6.50
CA PHE A 540 4.44 3.63 -7.56
C PHE A 540 5.08 2.99 -8.79
N SER A 541 4.82 1.72 -9.03
CA SER A 541 5.02 1.17 -10.35
C SER A 541 3.81 1.56 -11.20
N SER A 542 4.07 2.15 -12.35
CA SER A 542 3.06 2.44 -13.39
C SER A 542 2.48 1.15 -14.01
N SER A 543 2.98 -0.01 -13.64
CA SER A 543 2.46 -1.32 -14.02
C SER A 543 1.56 -1.81 -12.89
N GLY A 544 0.26 -1.80 -13.08
CA GLY A 544 -0.83 -2.28 -12.26
C GLY A 544 -0.68 -3.56 -11.40
N ASP A 545 0.50 -3.87 -10.91
CA ASP A 545 0.84 -5.08 -10.15
C ASP A 545 0.55 -4.95 -8.65
N ARG A 546 -0.44 -4.14 -8.27
CA ARG A 546 -0.94 -4.02 -6.91
C ARG A 546 -2.22 -4.79 -6.68
N TYR A 547 -2.23 -6.06 -7.10
CA TYR A 547 -3.38 -6.93 -6.81
C TYR A 547 -2.94 -8.35 -6.50
#